data_9838c4c8a9653c694edc4c3195003305
#
_entry.id   9838c4c8a9653c694edc4c3195003305
#
_cell.length_a   1.000
_cell.length_b   1.000
_cell.length_c   1.000
_cell.angle_alpha   90.00
_cell.angle_beta   90.00
_cell.angle_gamma   90.00
#
_symmetry.space_group_name_H-M   'P 1'
#
loop_
_entity.id
_entity.type
_entity.pdbx_description
1 polymer ?
#
loop_
_entity_poly.entity_id
_entity_poly.type
_entity_poly.pdbx_seq_one_letter_code
_entity_poly.pdbx_strand_id
1 'polypeptide(L)'
;MTDQLKADTWIWVIVQDPGGNEQFLGQHDEEKDVSFIPAFFEKDIAQQAIGKLITQKGTKYEAQAILFEELVKDAAQHGFFIFMLNADGEIKE
;
A
#
# COMPACT_ATOMS: atom_id res chain seq x y z
N MET A 1 4.32 17.15 8.02
CA MET A 1 4.18 16.47 9.32
C MET A 1 3.41 15.18 9.15
N THR A 2 3.79 14.19 9.90
CA THR A 2 3.18 12.89 9.77
C THR A 2 2.48 12.47 11.05
N ASP A 3 2.00 13.44 11.79
CA ASP A 3 1.40 13.19 13.08
C ASP A 3 0.13 12.36 13.01
N GLN A 4 -0.52 12.36 11.85
CA GLN A 4 -1.74 11.61 11.67
C GLN A 4 -1.50 10.10 11.53
N LEU A 5 -0.26 9.67 11.37
CA LEU A 5 0.04 8.24 11.25
C LEU A 5 0.42 7.67 12.61
N LYS A 6 -0.58 7.36 13.39
CA LYS A 6 -0.40 6.72 14.70
C LYS A 6 -0.64 5.23 14.58
N ALA A 7 -0.22 4.49 15.61
CA ALA A 7 -0.33 3.04 15.59
C ALA A 7 -1.76 2.57 15.33
N ASP A 8 -2.74 3.27 15.88
CA ASP A 8 -4.13 2.87 15.75
C ASP A 8 -4.87 3.59 14.62
N THR A 9 -4.14 4.20 13.70
CA THR A 9 -4.74 4.83 12.53
C THR A 9 -5.09 3.76 11.50
N TRP A 10 -6.31 3.83 10.98
CA TRP A 10 -6.71 2.96 9.88
C TRP A 10 -6.25 3.57 8.57
N ILE A 11 -5.58 2.77 7.75
CA ILE A 11 -5.18 3.17 6.42
C ILE A 11 -5.61 2.10 5.44
N TRP A 12 -5.42 2.36 4.16
CA TRP A 12 -5.85 1.44 3.11
C TRP A 12 -4.64 0.94 2.34
N VAL A 13 -4.64 -0.34 2.03
CA VAL A 13 -3.62 -0.99 1.21
C VAL A 13 -4.31 -1.74 0.10
N ILE A 14 -3.53 -2.17 -0.89
CA ILE A 14 -4.06 -2.95 -1.99
C ILE A 14 -3.61 -4.39 -1.79
N VAL A 15 -4.58 -5.30 -1.81
CA VAL A 15 -4.34 -6.73 -1.60
C VAL A 15 -4.54 -7.44 -2.92
N GLN A 16 -3.59 -8.27 -3.31
CA GLN A 16 -3.73 -9.09 -4.49
C GLN A 16 -4.27 -10.47 -4.12
N ASP A 17 -5.04 -11.06 -5.03
CA ASP A 17 -5.69 -12.36 -4.85
C ASP A 17 -6.58 -12.39 -3.60
N PRO A 18 -7.51 -11.41 -3.45
CA PRO A 18 -8.38 -11.39 -2.29
C PRO A 18 -9.20 -12.68 -2.21
N GLY A 19 -9.26 -13.25 -1.02
CA GLY A 19 -9.98 -14.49 -0.81
C GLY A 19 -9.19 -15.74 -1.14
N GLY A 20 -8.00 -15.59 -1.68
CA GLY A 20 -7.14 -16.71 -1.99
C GLY A 20 -5.81 -16.58 -1.28
N ASN A 21 -4.73 -16.57 -2.04
CA ASN A 21 -3.38 -16.40 -1.50
C ASN A 21 -3.09 -14.91 -1.34
N GLU A 22 -3.75 -14.28 -0.40
CA GLU A 22 -3.70 -12.82 -0.25
C GLU A 22 -2.31 -12.33 0.09
N GLN A 23 -1.88 -11.31 -0.63
CA GLN A 23 -0.61 -10.63 -0.37
C GLN A 23 -0.81 -9.15 -0.58
N PHE A 24 -0.09 -8.33 0.19
CA PHE A 24 -0.08 -6.90 -0.08
C PHE A 24 0.62 -6.64 -1.40
N LEU A 25 0.08 -5.72 -2.18
CA LEU A 25 0.73 -5.30 -3.41
C LEU A 25 1.97 -4.50 -3.04
N GLY A 26 3.13 -4.96 -3.52
CA GLY A 26 4.39 -4.25 -3.34
C GLY A 26 4.81 -3.58 -4.63
N GLN A 27 5.61 -2.54 -4.50
CA GLN A 27 6.18 -1.82 -5.63
C GLN A 27 7.66 -1.62 -5.37
N HIS A 28 8.41 -1.33 -6.42
CA HIS A 28 9.83 -1.04 -6.30
C HIS A 28 10.12 0.33 -6.88
N ASP A 29 10.80 1.16 -6.11
CA ASP A 29 11.24 2.49 -6.57
C ASP A 29 12.67 2.35 -7.06
N GLU A 30 12.87 2.42 -8.36
CA GLU A 30 14.19 2.17 -8.94
C GLU A 30 15.17 3.28 -8.65
N GLU A 31 14.70 4.51 -8.50
CA GLU A 31 15.60 5.61 -8.18
C GLU A 31 16.20 5.46 -6.80
N LYS A 32 15.38 5.06 -5.84
CA LYS A 32 15.83 4.90 -4.46
C LYS A 32 16.28 3.49 -4.16
N ASP A 33 16.02 2.56 -5.07
CA ASP A 33 16.35 1.15 -4.92
C ASP A 33 15.75 0.58 -3.64
N VAL A 34 14.46 0.84 -3.43
CA VAL A 34 13.74 0.34 -2.27
C VAL A 34 12.43 -0.28 -2.71
N SER A 35 12.02 -1.29 -1.96
CA SER A 35 10.69 -1.88 -2.14
C SER A 35 9.77 -1.31 -1.10
N PHE A 36 8.53 -1.03 -1.49
CA PHE A 36 7.59 -0.42 -0.56
C PHE A 36 6.18 -0.95 -0.78
N ILE A 37 5.36 -0.81 0.25
CA ILE A 37 3.95 -1.13 0.18
C ILE A 37 3.20 0.20 0.05
N PRO A 38 2.48 0.42 -1.05
CA PRO A 38 1.67 1.62 -1.18
C PRO A 38 0.54 1.62 -0.16
N ALA A 39 0.35 2.74 0.51
CA ALA A 39 -0.72 2.90 1.47
C ALA A 39 -1.44 4.22 1.17
N PHE A 40 -2.69 4.29 1.61
CA PHE A 40 -3.56 5.41 1.25
C PHE A 40 -4.40 5.78 2.46
N PHE A 41 -4.76 7.06 2.57
CA PHE A 41 -5.58 7.52 3.67
C PHE A 41 -7.07 7.20 3.46
N GLU A 42 -7.50 7.01 2.22
CA GLU A 42 -8.91 6.79 1.91
C GLU A 42 -9.07 5.67 0.89
N LYS A 43 -10.18 4.97 1.01
CA LYS A 43 -10.47 3.84 0.13
C LYS A 43 -10.56 4.26 -1.34
N ASP A 44 -11.25 5.37 -1.59
CA ASP A 44 -11.43 5.84 -2.98
C ASP A 44 -10.10 6.15 -3.63
N ILE A 45 -9.18 6.74 -2.86
CA ILE A 45 -7.85 7.07 -3.35
C ILE A 45 -7.11 5.78 -3.70
N ALA A 46 -7.19 4.77 -2.84
CA ALA A 46 -6.55 3.49 -3.10
C ALA A 46 -7.09 2.85 -4.37
N GLN A 47 -8.42 2.88 -4.54
CA GLN A 47 -9.04 2.26 -5.71
C GLN A 47 -8.63 2.96 -6.99
N GLN A 48 -8.52 4.28 -6.97
CA GLN A 48 -8.08 5.03 -8.15
C GLN A 48 -6.62 4.73 -8.48
N ALA A 49 -5.80 4.57 -7.45
CA ALA A 49 -4.38 4.35 -7.66
C ALA A 49 -4.07 2.98 -8.24
N ILE A 50 -4.95 1.99 -8.07
CA ILE A 50 -4.69 0.67 -8.62
C ILE A 50 -4.39 0.73 -10.10
N GLY A 51 -5.10 1.59 -10.84
CA GLY A 51 -4.87 1.72 -12.27
C GLY A 51 -3.59 2.42 -12.65
N LYS A 52 -2.90 3.02 -11.67
CA LYS A 52 -1.65 3.75 -11.92
C LYS A 52 -0.43 2.99 -11.44
N LEU A 53 -0.62 1.93 -10.68
CA LEU A 53 0.49 1.16 -10.14
C LEU A 53 0.83 0.01 -11.06
N ILE A 54 2.02 -0.56 -10.86
CA ILE A 54 2.45 -1.71 -11.64
C ILE A 54 1.74 -2.94 -11.08
N THR A 55 0.88 -3.54 -11.89
CA THR A 55 0.09 -4.70 -11.50
C THR A 55 0.25 -5.79 -12.54
N GLN A 56 -0.19 -6.99 -12.20
CA GLN A 56 -0.11 -8.13 -13.10
C GLN A 56 -1.46 -8.37 -13.74
N LYS A 57 -1.43 -8.56 -15.05
CA LYS A 57 -2.63 -8.85 -15.81
C LYS A 57 -3.22 -10.19 -15.36
N GLY A 58 -4.52 -10.21 -15.14
CA GLY A 58 -5.20 -11.43 -14.72
C GLY A 58 -5.25 -11.64 -13.22
N THR A 59 -4.55 -10.81 -12.45
CA THR A 59 -4.58 -10.87 -11.00
C THR A 59 -5.62 -9.89 -10.47
N LYS A 60 -6.37 -10.30 -9.47
CA LYS A 60 -7.37 -9.43 -8.86
C LYS A 60 -6.74 -8.60 -7.76
N TYR A 61 -7.20 -7.37 -7.62
CA TYR A 61 -6.72 -6.44 -6.61
C TYR A 61 -7.89 -5.78 -5.91
N GLU A 62 -7.73 -5.54 -4.61
CA GLU A 62 -8.79 -4.97 -3.81
C GLU A 62 -8.20 -4.07 -2.74
N ALA A 63 -8.85 -2.92 -2.49
CA ALA A 63 -8.44 -2.03 -1.41
C ALA A 63 -9.01 -2.56 -0.10
N GLN A 64 -8.17 -2.68 0.92
CA GLN A 64 -8.59 -3.16 2.23
C GLN A 64 -8.01 -2.26 3.32
N ALA A 65 -8.76 -2.10 4.40
CA ALA A 65 -8.32 -1.30 5.54
C ALA A 65 -7.44 -2.14 6.45
N ILE A 66 -6.43 -1.50 7.04
CA ILE A 66 -5.54 -2.17 7.98
C ILE A 66 -5.09 -1.13 9.02
N LEU A 67 -4.86 -1.58 10.24
CA LEU A 67 -4.25 -0.71 11.23
C LEU A 67 -2.79 -0.45 10.88
N PHE A 68 -2.37 0.80 11.05
CA PHE A 68 -1.01 1.17 10.68
C PHE A 68 0.03 0.31 11.39
N GLU A 69 -0.18 0.03 12.70
CA GLU A 69 0.79 -0.78 13.43
C GLU A 69 0.93 -2.20 12.86
N GLU A 70 -0.16 -2.75 12.35
CA GLU A 70 -0.10 -4.09 11.76
C GLU A 70 0.63 -4.06 10.43
N LEU A 71 0.42 -3.01 9.66
CA LEU A 71 1.14 -2.87 8.41
C LEU A 71 2.64 -2.70 8.65
N VAL A 72 3.00 -1.93 9.67
CA VAL A 72 4.41 -1.73 10.01
C VAL A 72 5.07 -3.06 10.35
N LYS A 73 4.39 -3.90 11.12
CA LYS A 73 4.94 -5.21 11.48
C LYS A 73 5.16 -6.08 10.26
N ASP A 74 4.17 -6.11 9.37
CA ASP A 74 4.28 -6.94 8.17
C ASP A 74 5.37 -6.43 7.24
N ALA A 75 5.44 -5.12 7.05
CA ALA A 75 6.45 -4.54 6.18
C ALA A 75 7.85 -4.81 6.71
N ALA A 76 8.03 -4.70 8.03
CA ALA A 76 9.33 -4.94 8.64
C ALA A 76 9.78 -6.38 8.45
N GLN A 77 8.85 -7.32 8.54
CA GLN A 77 9.20 -8.74 8.38
C GLN A 77 9.69 -9.06 6.97
N HIS A 78 9.24 -8.29 5.98
CA HIS A 78 9.57 -8.56 4.58
C HIS A 78 10.54 -7.56 3.99
N GLY A 79 11.02 -6.62 4.79
CA GLY A 79 12.01 -5.65 4.32
C GLY A 79 11.43 -4.56 3.43
N PHE A 80 10.15 -4.24 3.59
CA PHE A 80 9.49 -3.20 2.81
C PHE A 80 9.36 -1.92 3.59
N PHE A 81 9.47 -0.80 2.87
CA PHE A 81 9.04 0.49 3.40
C PHE A 81 7.54 0.67 3.18
N ILE A 82 6.96 1.68 3.80
CA ILE A 82 5.57 2.05 3.60
C ILE A 82 5.57 3.48 3.08
N PHE A 83 4.99 3.70 1.92
CA PHE A 83 4.86 5.05 1.36
C PHE A 83 3.39 5.37 1.20
N MET A 84 3.01 6.56 1.68
CA MET A 84 1.65 7.06 1.46
C MET A 84 1.59 7.68 0.07
N LEU A 85 0.65 7.23 -0.73
CA LEU A 85 0.50 7.67 -2.11
C LEU A 85 -0.79 8.44 -2.31
N ASN A 86 -0.84 9.23 -3.38
CA ASN A 86 -2.06 9.90 -3.80
C ASN A 86 -2.77 9.06 -4.89
N ALA A 87 -3.88 9.57 -5.41
CA ALA A 87 -4.68 8.83 -6.38
C ALA A 87 -3.93 8.55 -7.69
N ASP A 88 -2.91 9.32 -7.99
CA ASP A 88 -2.08 9.11 -9.17
C ASP A 88 -0.96 8.13 -8.94
N GLY A 89 -0.87 7.56 -7.75
CA GLY A 89 0.20 6.62 -7.42
C GLY A 89 1.51 7.29 -7.08
N GLU A 90 1.50 8.58 -6.77
CA GLU A 90 2.70 9.33 -6.44
C GLU A 90 2.87 9.41 -4.93
N ILE A 91 4.12 9.41 -4.48
CA ILE A 91 4.42 9.50 -3.07
C ILE A 91 3.96 10.85 -2.53
N LYS A 92 3.19 10.78 -1.45
CA LYS A 92 2.65 11.96 -0.80
C LYS A 92 3.61 12.42 0.28
N GLU A 93 4.07 13.65 0.17
CA GLU A 93 5.04 14.20 1.12
C GLU A 93 4.43 15.25 2.03
#